data_a383a89f2b7f1858865bb9b8f51c9197
#
_entry.id   a383a89f2b7f1858865bb9b8f51c9197
#
_cell.length_a   1.000
_cell.length_b   1.000
_cell.length_c   1.000
_cell.angle_alpha   90.00
_cell.angle_beta   90.00
_cell.angle_gamma   90.00
#
_symmetry.space_group_name_H-M   'P 1'
#
loop_
_entity.id
_entity.type
_entity.pdbx_description
1 polymer ?
#
loop_
_entity_poly.entity_id
_entity_poly.type
_entity_poly.pdbx_seq_one_letter_code
_entity_poly.pdbx_strand_id
1 'polypeptide(L)'
;MTNAQGLVRACVLIRVRPGKHYDVAKKIASLKGIRSAFAVMGGADVVARIEVETMRLLTSLGSQIGDLPDVVTTETLVAAE
;
A
#
# COMPACT_ATOMS: atom_id res chain seq x y z
N MET A 1 -12.62 5.52 6.13
CA MET A 1 -13.99 5.56 5.64
C MET A 1 -14.31 4.26 4.94
N THR A 2 -15.57 3.87 4.92
CA THR A 2 -15.98 2.58 4.38
C THR A 2 -16.78 2.77 3.11
N ASN A 3 -16.74 1.77 2.21
CA ASN A 3 -17.58 1.72 1.02
C ASN A 3 -18.91 1.02 1.36
N ALA A 4 -19.73 0.77 0.35
CA ALA A 4 -21.03 0.15 0.55
C ALA A 4 -20.96 -1.25 1.17
N GLN A 5 -19.82 -1.93 1.08
CA GLN A 5 -19.60 -3.24 1.68
C GLN A 5 -19.02 -3.15 3.08
N GLY A 6 -18.86 -1.94 3.62
CA GLY A 6 -18.30 -1.75 4.95
C GLY A 6 -16.79 -1.86 5.02
N LEU A 7 -16.08 -1.86 3.90
CA LEU A 7 -14.64 -1.98 3.88
C LEU A 7 -13.97 -0.61 3.91
N VAL A 8 -12.81 -0.55 4.55
CA VAL A 8 -11.91 0.60 4.49
C VAL A 8 -11.05 0.43 3.24
N ARG A 9 -11.07 1.44 2.39
CA ARG A 9 -10.34 1.45 1.12
C ARG A 9 -9.27 2.51 1.14
N ALA A 10 -8.09 2.16 0.66
CA ALA A 10 -6.95 3.07 0.67
C ALA A 10 -6.00 2.76 -0.48
N CYS A 11 -5.17 3.76 -0.79
CA CYS A 11 -4.00 3.59 -1.64
C CYS A 11 -2.78 3.97 -0.84
N VAL A 12 -1.69 3.22 -1.01
CA VAL A 12 -0.41 3.59 -0.43
C VAL A 12 0.54 3.94 -1.56
N LEU A 13 1.15 5.12 -1.45
CA LEU A 13 2.18 5.58 -2.38
C LEU A 13 3.53 5.30 -1.73
N ILE A 14 4.38 4.55 -2.41
CA ILE A 14 5.59 4.02 -1.81
C ILE A 14 6.80 4.46 -2.62
N ARG A 15 7.81 5.00 -1.93
CA ARG A 15 9.10 5.28 -2.55
C ARG A 15 10.09 4.24 -2.08
N VAL A 16 10.92 3.77 -3.01
CA VAL A 16 11.87 2.69 -2.75
C VAL A 16 13.26 3.10 -3.17
N ARG A 17 14.25 2.32 -2.77
CA ARG A 17 15.62 2.51 -3.22
C ARG A 17 15.70 2.30 -4.74
N PRO A 18 16.62 3.00 -5.41
CA PRO A 18 16.74 2.87 -6.87
C PRO A 18 16.86 1.42 -7.32
N GLY A 19 16.07 1.07 -8.34
CA GLY A 19 16.10 -0.26 -8.94
C GLY A 19 15.28 -1.32 -8.21
N LYS A 20 14.61 -0.96 -7.10
CA LYS A 20 13.91 -1.95 -6.28
C LYS A 20 12.39 -1.94 -6.44
N HIS A 21 11.86 -1.13 -7.34
CA HIS A 21 10.41 -0.96 -7.45
C HIS A 21 9.67 -2.24 -7.83
N TYR A 22 10.21 -3.06 -8.73
CA TYR A 22 9.54 -4.32 -9.09
C TYR A 22 9.56 -5.33 -7.95
N ASP A 23 10.71 -5.45 -7.27
CA ASP A 23 10.83 -6.38 -6.15
C ASP A 23 9.90 -6.01 -5.01
N VAL A 24 9.83 -4.71 -4.69
CA VAL A 24 8.97 -4.23 -3.60
C VAL A 24 7.50 -4.41 -3.98
N ALA A 25 7.13 -4.07 -5.22
CA ALA A 25 5.75 -4.26 -5.67
C ALA A 25 5.32 -5.72 -5.54
N LYS A 26 6.19 -6.65 -5.91
CA LYS A 26 5.90 -8.07 -5.82
C LYS A 26 5.72 -8.53 -4.37
N LYS A 27 6.58 -8.05 -3.47
CA LYS A 27 6.46 -8.39 -2.05
C LYS A 27 5.17 -7.84 -1.45
N ILE A 28 4.82 -6.60 -1.77
CA ILE A 28 3.59 -5.99 -1.28
C ILE A 28 2.37 -6.74 -1.80
N ALA A 29 2.36 -7.11 -3.08
CA ALA A 29 1.23 -7.80 -3.67
C ALA A 29 0.92 -9.13 -2.98
N SER A 30 1.90 -9.73 -2.31
CA SER A 30 1.70 -11.00 -1.61
C SER A 30 1.12 -10.83 -0.20
N LEU A 31 1.03 -9.61 0.32
CA LEU A 31 0.52 -9.38 1.67
C LEU A 31 -1.00 -9.48 1.69
N LYS A 32 -1.51 -10.08 2.75
CA LYS A 32 -2.96 -10.21 2.94
C LYS A 32 -3.58 -8.82 3.12
N GLY A 33 -4.66 -8.56 2.39
CA GLY A 33 -5.33 -7.26 2.42
C GLY A 33 -4.96 -6.35 1.26
N ILE A 34 -3.93 -6.70 0.51
CA ILE A 34 -3.55 -5.96 -0.68
C ILE A 34 -4.35 -6.49 -1.86
N ARG A 35 -5.05 -5.59 -2.54
CA ARG A 35 -5.84 -5.92 -3.73
C ARG A 35 -4.98 -5.91 -4.99
N SER A 36 -4.04 -4.97 -5.05
CA SER A 36 -3.07 -4.90 -6.14
C SER A 36 -1.90 -4.05 -5.71
N ALA A 37 -0.74 -4.29 -6.30
CA ALA A 37 0.43 -3.47 -6.13
C ALA A 37 1.21 -3.51 -7.44
N PHE A 38 1.67 -2.35 -7.88
CA PHE A 38 2.37 -2.26 -9.16
C PHE A 38 3.35 -1.09 -9.14
N ALA A 39 4.39 -1.23 -9.94
CA ALA A 39 5.39 -0.17 -10.12
C ALA A 39 4.81 0.94 -10.98
N VAL A 40 5.17 2.18 -10.66
CA VAL A 40 4.71 3.36 -11.37
C VAL A 40 5.89 4.28 -11.66
N MET A 41 5.66 5.28 -12.50
CA MET A 41 6.63 6.34 -12.77
C MET A 41 6.00 7.66 -12.34
N GLY A 42 6.81 8.51 -11.68
CA GLY A 42 6.34 9.82 -11.23
C GLY A 42 6.66 10.07 -9.78
N GLY A 43 5.69 10.60 -9.04
CA GLY A 43 5.90 10.99 -7.64
C GLY A 43 6.01 9.85 -6.65
N ALA A 44 5.76 8.62 -7.09
CA ALA A 44 5.94 7.42 -6.29
C ALA A 44 6.59 6.36 -7.16
N ASP A 45 7.09 5.30 -6.54
CA ASP A 45 7.70 4.18 -7.25
C ASP A 45 6.78 2.98 -7.33
N VAL A 46 5.94 2.80 -6.32
CA VAL A 46 4.98 1.69 -6.23
C VAL A 46 3.68 2.24 -5.68
N VAL A 47 2.57 1.74 -6.21
CA VAL A 47 1.23 2.03 -5.68
C VAL A 47 0.59 0.73 -5.26
N ALA A 48 0.04 0.70 -4.05
CA ALA A 48 -0.70 -0.45 -3.54
C ALA A 48 -2.13 -0.03 -3.26
N ARG A 49 -3.09 -0.90 -3.64
CA ARG A 49 -4.50 -0.72 -3.32
C ARG A 49 -4.88 -1.68 -2.20
N ILE A 50 -5.56 -1.16 -1.20
CA ILE A 50 -5.90 -1.90 0.01
C ILE A 50 -7.40 -1.85 0.23
N GLU A 51 -7.98 -2.99 0.62
CA GLU A 51 -9.34 -3.06 1.15
C GLU A 51 -9.30 -3.96 2.37
N VAL A 52 -9.65 -3.40 3.53
CA VAL A 52 -9.63 -4.12 4.80
C VAL A 52 -10.86 -3.74 5.61
N GLU A 53 -11.17 -4.53 6.64
CA GLU A 53 -12.40 -4.37 7.39
C GLU A 53 -12.35 -3.24 8.42
N THR A 54 -11.15 -2.86 8.90
CA THR A 54 -11.03 -1.83 9.94
C THR A 54 -9.84 -0.93 9.69
N MET A 55 -9.87 0.26 10.29
CA MET A 55 -8.73 1.17 10.26
C MET A 55 -7.52 0.57 10.97
N ARG A 56 -7.74 -0.26 11.99
CA ARG A 56 -6.64 -0.94 12.69
C ARG A 56 -5.87 -1.83 11.73
N LEU A 57 -6.59 -2.59 10.89
CA LEU A 57 -5.96 -3.45 9.90
C LEU A 57 -5.21 -2.63 8.85
N LEU A 58 -5.76 -1.49 8.46
CA LEU A 58 -5.07 -0.60 7.53
C LEU A 58 -3.77 -0.09 8.12
N THR A 59 -3.79 0.37 9.37
CA THR A 59 -2.60 0.86 10.06
C THR A 59 -1.54 -0.24 10.17
N SER A 60 -1.96 -1.44 10.54
CA SER A 60 -1.05 -2.60 10.64
C SER A 60 -0.41 -2.91 9.29
N LEU A 61 -1.20 -2.90 8.22
CA LEU A 61 -0.70 -3.20 6.89
C LEU A 61 0.27 -2.12 6.40
N GLY A 62 -0.05 -0.86 6.70
CA GLY A 62 0.86 0.25 6.40
C GLY A 62 2.21 0.08 7.08
N SER A 63 2.22 -0.35 8.35
CA SER A 63 3.46 -0.63 9.06
C SER A 63 4.23 -1.77 8.43
N GLN A 64 3.54 -2.84 8.01
CA GLN A 64 4.20 -3.96 7.34
C GLN A 64 4.89 -3.50 6.06
N ILE A 65 4.21 -2.66 5.28
CA ILE A 65 4.79 -2.12 4.04
C ILE A 65 6.00 -1.25 4.37
N GLY A 66 5.87 -0.37 5.35
CA GLY A 66 6.97 0.55 5.72
C GLY A 66 8.19 -0.18 6.24
N ASP A 67 8.02 -1.38 6.80
CA ASP A 67 9.11 -2.17 7.36
C ASP A 67 9.79 -3.07 6.33
N LEU A 68 9.28 -3.14 5.10
CA LEU A 68 9.91 -3.96 4.07
C LEU A 68 11.28 -3.41 3.70
N PRO A 69 12.25 -4.31 3.39
CA PRO A 69 13.54 -3.87 2.87
C PRO A 69 13.35 -3.01 1.63
N ASP A 70 14.18 -2.00 1.48
CA ASP A 70 14.24 -1.11 0.32
C ASP A 70 13.09 -0.11 0.23
N VAL A 71 12.14 -0.11 1.17
CA VAL A 71 11.11 0.94 1.26
C VAL A 71 11.72 2.15 1.99
N VAL A 72 11.62 3.32 1.36
CA VAL A 72 12.17 4.57 1.91
C VAL A 72 11.09 5.37 2.62
N THR A 73 9.97 5.63 1.95
CA THR A 73 8.84 6.35 2.54
C THR A 73 7.53 5.79 2.03
N THR A 74 6.46 6.00 2.80
CA THR A 74 5.11 5.66 2.39
C THR A 74 4.17 6.81 2.71
N GLU A 75 3.12 6.93 1.90
CA GLU A 75 2.01 7.86 2.16
C GLU A 75 0.72 7.10 1.93
N THR A 76 -0.15 7.06 2.93
CA THR A 76 -1.43 6.36 2.82
C THR A 76 -2.55 7.37 2.58
N LEU A 77 -3.31 7.14 1.52
CA LEU A 77 -4.47 7.95 1.16
C LEU A 77 -5.71 7.10 1.40
N VAL A 78 -6.52 7.49 2.38
CA VAL A 78 -7.73 6.74 2.73
C VAL A 78 -8.91 7.32 1.97
N ALA A 79 -9.72 6.45 1.36
CA ALA A 79 -10.90 6.89 0.63
C ALA A 79 -11.85 7.65 1.57
N ALA A 80 -12.37 8.79 1.09
CA ALA A 80 -13.13 9.72 1.91
C ALA A 80 -14.64 9.56 1.76
N GLU A 81 -15.12 8.38 1.35
CA GLU A 81 -16.56 8.21 1.17
C GLU A 81 -17.09 7.02 1.95
#